data_d3112ffd6a0e00a527b3aaf0234c6875
#
_entry.id   d3112ffd6a0e00a527b3aaf0234c6875
#
_cell.length_a   1.000
_cell.length_b   1.000
_cell.length_c   1.000
_cell.angle_alpha   90.00
_cell.angle_beta   90.00
_cell.angle_gamma   90.00
#
_symmetry.space_group_name_H-M   'P 1'
#
loop_
_entity.id
_entity.type
_entity.pdbx_description
1 polymer ?
#
loop_
_entity_poly.entity_id
_entity_poly.type
_entity_poly.pdbx_seq_one_letter_code
_entity_poly.pdbx_strand_id
1 'polypeptide(L)'
;MNKFLFHISLALLFFGCDLLETQNTNENGNNPIIPNHTIYIAGNDEQGACYWINGTRIELPGGDWATDIVVSNGNVYTSGTCGEHACYWINQERFDLPGTWGEGEAIAVDGDDVYVAGWFDNGSCYWKNGSKINLTTNRDS
;
A
#
# COMPACT_ATOMS: atom_id res chain seq x y z
N MET A 1 22.75 9.63 -16.60
CA MET A 1 21.85 10.45 -15.73
C MET A 1 20.62 9.61 -15.47
N ASN A 2 20.64 8.81 -14.40
CA ASN A 2 19.49 7.96 -14.02
C ASN A 2 18.38 8.84 -13.48
N LYS A 3 17.27 8.89 -14.19
CA LYS A 3 16.05 9.48 -13.68
C LYS A 3 15.46 8.49 -12.69
N PHE A 4 15.66 8.71 -11.39
CA PHE A 4 14.88 8.05 -10.36
C PHE A 4 13.42 8.49 -10.52
N LEU A 5 12.59 7.59 -10.97
CA LEU A 5 11.15 7.81 -11.02
C LEU A 5 10.60 7.56 -9.60
N PHE A 6 10.28 8.62 -8.88
CA PHE A 6 9.58 8.50 -7.60
C PHE A 6 8.12 8.21 -7.90
N HIS A 7 7.64 7.05 -7.45
CA HIS A 7 6.24 6.72 -7.48
C HIS A 7 5.66 6.93 -6.08
N ILE A 8 4.60 7.72 -5.98
CA ILE A 8 3.90 7.99 -4.72
C ILE A 8 2.45 7.61 -4.92
N SER A 9 1.96 6.67 -4.13
CA SER A 9 0.53 6.37 -4.03
C SER A 9 -0.01 6.97 -2.73
N LEU A 10 -1.06 7.78 -2.85
CA LEU A 10 -1.71 8.44 -1.73
C LEU A 10 -3.00 7.69 -1.39
N ALA A 11 -3.04 7.06 -0.23
CA ALA A 11 -4.27 6.54 0.34
C ALA A 11 -4.76 7.47 1.45
N LEU A 12 -5.87 8.16 1.22
CA LEU A 12 -6.59 8.89 2.26
C LEU A 12 -7.63 7.96 2.88
N LEU A 13 -7.40 7.55 4.11
CA LEU A 13 -8.36 6.77 4.87
C LEU A 13 -9.16 7.69 5.77
N PHE A 14 -10.43 7.86 5.41
CA PHE A 14 -11.40 8.43 6.32
C PHE A 14 -11.96 7.30 7.20
N PHE A 15 -11.52 7.21 8.44
CA PHE A 15 -12.26 6.44 9.43
C PHE A 15 -13.54 7.20 9.72
N GLY A 16 -14.67 6.64 9.30
CA GLY A 16 -15.97 7.02 9.81
C GLY A 16 -15.96 6.77 11.31
N CYS A 17 -15.85 7.83 12.07
CA CYS A 17 -15.90 7.79 13.51
C CYS A 17 -17.35 7.68 13.95
N ASP A 18 -17.65 6.67 14.75
CA ASP A 18 -18.75 6.75 15.69
C ASP A 18 -18.49 7.94 16.63
N LEU A 19 -19.48 8.82 16.67
CA LEU A 19 -19.51 10.03 17.47
C LEU A 19 -19.32 9.72 18.96
N LEU A 20 -18.13 9.94 19.46
CA LEU A 20 -17.92 10.42 20.81
C LEU A 20 -17.18 11.77 20.68
N GLU A 21 -17.96 12.82 20.52
CA GLU A 21 -17.51 14.19 20.70
C GLU A 21 -17.00 14.37 22.12
N THR A 22 -15.69 14.19 22.32
CA THR A 22 -15.02 14.84 23.43
C THR A 22 -14.67 16.24 22.92
N GLN A 23 -15.50 17.20 23.25
CA GLN A 23 -15.27 18.62 23.04
C GLN A 23 -13.98 19.01 23.78
N ASN A 24 -12.86 18.99 23.08
CA ASN A 24 -11.65 19.65 23.55
C ASN A 24 -11.70 21.10 23.07
N THR A 25 -12.51 21.92 23.78
CA THR A 25 -12.54 23.36 23.58
C THR A 25 -11.28 23.96 24.18
N ASN A 26 -10.36 24.38 23.33
CA ASN A 26 -9.38 25.37 23.74
C ASN A 26 -10.10 26.68 24.04
N GLU A 27 -9.81 27.32 25.20
CA GLU A 27 -10.46 28.52 25.72
C GLU A 27 -10.31 29.80 24.85
N ASN A 28 -9.80 29.70 23.62
CA ASN A 28 -9.72 30.75 22.64
C ASN A 28 -10.44 30.35 21.34
N GLY A 29 -11.70 30.64 21.25
CA GLY A 29 -12.71 30.22 20.28
C GLY A 29 -12.46 30.53 18.79
N ASN A 30 -11.22 30.41 18.26
CA ASN A 30 -10.90 30.71 16.86
C ASN A 30 -9.92 29.71 16.21
N ASN A 31 -9.73 28.52 16.74
CA ASN A 31 -8.92 27.54 16.04
C ASN A 31 -9.84 26.49 15.38
N PRO A 32 -9.82 26.33 14.05
CA PRO A 32 -10.57 25.25 13.42
C PRO A 32 -10.10 23.92 14.02
N ILE A 33 -11.05 23.09 14.47
CA ILE A 33 -10.78 21.72 14.88
C ILE A 33 -10.26 21.01 13.64
N ILE A 34 -8.94 20.85 13.52
CA ILE A 34 -8.35 20.02 12.49
C ILE A 34 -8.55 18.59 12.98
N PRO A 35 -9.40 17.79 12.32
CA PRO A 35 -9.53 16.38 12.67
C PRO A 35 -8.14 15.76 12.70
N ASN A 36 -7.81 15.01 13.73
CA ASN A 36 -6.52 14.35 13.85
C ASN A 36 -6.47 13.18 12.87
N HIS A 37 -6.27 13.49 11.58
CA HIS A 37 -6.16 12.48 10.53
C HIS A 37 -4.76 11.89 10.53
N THR A 38 -4.68 10.57 10.51
CA THR A 38 -3.43 9.87 10.24
C THR A 38 -3.29 9.70 8.73
N ILE A 39 -2.20 10.20 8.18
CA ILE A 39 -1.88 10.13 6.76
C ILE A 39 -0.89 9.00 6.53
N TYR A 40 -1.23 8.09 5.64
CA TYR A 40 -0.37 7.00 5.18
C TYR A 40 -0.02 7.22 3.71
N ILE A 41 1.24 7.10 3.36
CA ILE A 41 1.75 7.27 2.00
C ILE A 41 2.71 6.13 1.70
N ALA A 42 2.49 5.37 0.63
CA ALA A 42 3.46 4.40 0.12
C ALA A 42 4.35 5.00 -0.95
N GLY A 43 5.55 4.50 -1.07
CA GLY A 43 6.49 4.91 -2.11
C GLY A 43 7.87 4.30 -1.90
N ASN A 44 8.85 4.92 -2.50
CA ASN A 44 10.25 4.53 -2.37
C ASN A 44 11.15 5.76 -2.33
N ASP A 45 12.30 5.60 -1.74
CA ASP A 45 13.37 6.59 -1.73
C ASP A 45 14.72 5.93 -2.09
N GLU A 46 15.82 6.61 -1.82
CA GLU A 46 17.17 6.10 -2.09
C GLU A 46 17.52 4.83 -1.30
N GLN A 47 16.76 4.53 -0.24
CA GLN A 47 16.94 3.35 0.62
C GLN A 47 16.03 2.18 0.21
N GLY A 48 15.12 2.37 -0.77
CA GLY A 48 14.17 1.37 -1.25
C GLY A 48 12.73 1.64 -0.87
N ALA A 49 11.89 0.61 -0.95
CA ALA A 49 10.47 0.70 -0.64
C ALA A 49 10.22 1.10 0.82
N CYS A 50 9.27 1.97 1.02
CA CYS A 50 8.88 2.45 2.34
C CYS A 50 7.43 2.96 2.33
N TYR A 51 6.90 3.24 3.50
CA TYR A 51 5.73 4.08 3.66
C TYR A 51 5.96 5.10 4.76
N TRP A 52 5.16 6.15 4.78
CA TRP A 52 5.23 7.20 5.81
C TRP A 52 3.91 7.25 6.57
N ILE A 53 4.03 7.44 7.88
CA ILE A 53 2.89 7.76 8.77
C ILE A 53 3.13 9.17 9.30
N ASN A 54 2.28 10.12 8.91
CA ASN A 54 2.41 11.53 9.32
C ASN A 54 3.83 12.07 9.09
N GLY A 55 4.49 11.67 8.00
CA GLY A 55 5.84 12.07 7.65
C GLY A 55 6.97 11.22 8.26
N THR A 56 6.67 10.30 9.18
CA THR A 56 7.66 9.37 9.71
C THR A 56 7.83 8.19 8.77
N ARG A 57 9.05 7.95 8.28
CA ARG A 57 9.40 6.86 7.38
C ARG A 57 9.40 5.51 8.08
N ILE A 58 8.79 4.52 7.46
CA ILE A 58 8.81 3.10 7.87
C ILE A 58 9.35 2.29 6.68
N GLU A 59 10.42 1.56 6.91
CA GLU A 59 11.04 0.70 5.89
C GLU A 59 10.15 -0.50 5.57
N LEU A 60 10.12 -0.88 4.28
CA LEU A 60 9.56 -2.12 3.78
C LEU A 60 10.70 -3.06 3.36
N PRO A 61 11.07 -4.04 4.21
CA PRO A 61 12.28 -4.81 4.03
C PRO A 61 12.34 -5.54 2.68
N GLY A 62 13.47 -5.40 1.98
CA GLY A 62 13.75 -6.08 0.72
C GLY A 62 12.89 -5.65 -0.47
N GLY A 63 12.20 -4.53 -0.36
CA GLY A 63 11.41 -3.94 -1.44
C GLY A 63 12.18 -2.88 -2.20
N ASP A 64 11.97 -2.84 -3.51
CA ASP A 64 12.48 -1.77 -4.37
C ASP A 64 11.45 -0.66 -4.53
N TRP A 65 10.18 -1.05 -4.69
CA TRP A 65 9.07 -0.14 -4.96
C TRP A 65 7.85 -0.51 -4.13
N ALA A 66 7.20 0.48 -3.51
CA ALA A 66 5.89 0.37 -2.91
C ALA A 66 4.88 1.15 -3.76
N THR A 67 3.80 0.51 -4.19
CA THR A 67 2.89 1.03 -5.21
C THR A 67 1.56 1.49 -4.65
N ASP A 68 1.02 0.79 -3.66
CA ASP A 68 -0.26 1.12 -3.06
C ASP A 68 -0.30 0.75 -1.57
N ILE A 69 -1.19 1.39 -0.81
CA ILE A 69 -1.29 1.21 0.64
C ILE A 69 -2.75 1.25 1.09
N VAL A 70 -3.10 0.34 1.99
CA VAL A 70 -4.40 0.33 2.68
C VAL A 70 -4.20 -0.01 4.16
N VAL A 71 -5.00 0.58 5.02
CA VAL A 71 -5.02 0.25 6.45
C VAL A 71 -6.34 -0.43 6.77
N SER A 72 -6.27 -1.59 7.39
CA SER A 72 -7.43 -2.36 7.80
C SER A 72 -7.17 -3.05 9.14
N ASN A 73 -8.14 -2.98 10.05
CA ASN A 73 -8.04 -3.60 11.38
C ASN A 73 -6.72 -3.30 12.14
N GLY A 74 -6.22 -2.06 12.01
CA GLY A 74 -4.99 -1.61 12.67
C GLY A 74 -3.69 -2.08 12.02
N ASN A 75 -3.76 -2.83 10.91
CA ASN A 75 -2.60 -3.22 10.12
C ASN A 75 -2.46 -2.38 8.86
N VAL A 76 -1.22 -2.13 8.46
CA VAL A 76 -0.87 -1.46 7.22
C VAL A 76 -0.51 -2.51 6.18
N TYR A 77 -1.19 -2.49 5.04
CA TYR A 77 -0.94 -3.39 3.91
C TYR A 77 -0.38 -2.56 2.76
N THR A 78 0.72 -3.01 2.17
CA THR A 78 1.38 -2.28 1.07
C THR A 78 1.73 -3.26 -0.04
N SER A 79 1.37 -2.96 -1.28
CA SER A 79 1.80 -3.71 -2.46
C SER A 79 3.08 -3.13 -3.06
N GLY A 80 3.77 -3.92 -3.88
CA GLY A 80 4.95 -3.44 -4.57
C GLY A 80 5.75 -4.50 -5.30
N THR A 81 7.03 -4.18 -5.47
CA THR A 81 8.01 -5.00 -6.19
C THR A 81 9.22 -5.25 -5.33
N CYS A 82 9.68 -6.50 -5.31
CA CYS A 82 10.84 -6.97 -4.59
C CYS A 82 11.77 -7.70 -5.57
N GLY A 83 12.84 -7.04 -6.04
CA GLY A 83 13.63 -7.52 -7.15
C GLY A 83 12.81 -7.53 -8.44
N GLU A 84 12.62 -8.70 -9.02
CA GLU A 84 11.85 -8.89 -10.25
C GLU A 84 10.42 -9.43 -10.00
N HIS A 85 10.00 -9.52 -8.73
CA HIS A 85 8.75 -10.18 -8.33
C HIS A 85 7.77 -9.20 -7.71
N ALA A 86 6.48 -9.46 -7.93
CA ALA A 86 5.43 -8.85 -7.13
C ALA A 86 5.53 -9.30 -5.68
N CYS A 87 5.32 -8.40 -4.76
CA CYS A 87 5.27 -8.68 -3.33
C CYS A 87 4.26 -7.76 -2.63
N TYR A 88 3.97 -8.05 -1.38
CA TYR A 88 3.26 -7.14 -0.49
C TYR A 88 3.79 -7.28 0.93
N TRP A 89 3.44 -6.34 1.77
CA TRP A 89 3.79 -6.35 3.19
C TRP A 89 2.53 -6.17 4.04
N ILE A 90 2.54 -6.83 5.18
CA ILE A 90 1.63 -6.53 6.29
C ILE A 90 2.50 -5.91 7.38
N ASN A 91 2.31 -4.62 7.65
CA ASN A 91 3.23 -3.81 8.43
C ASN A 91 4.63 -3.82 7.80
N GLN A 92 5.59 -4.54 8.37
CA GLN A 92 6.94 -4.70 7.82
C GLN A 92 7.25 -6.16 7.46
N GLU A 93 6.30 -7.07 7.62
CA GLU A 93 6.45 -8.46 7.23
C GLU A 93 6.18 -8.63 5.74
N ARG A 94 7.18 -9.12 5.00
CA ARG A 94 7.15 -9.29 3.54
C ARG A 94 6.55 -10.62 3.14
N PHE A 95 5.73 -10.60 2.10
CA PHE A 95 5.13 -11.76 1.44
C PHE A 95 5.42 -11.71 -0.05
N ASP A 96 6.19 -12.68 -0.56
CA ASP A 96 6.47 -12.81 -1.98
C ASP A 96 5.28 -13.44 -2.69
N LEU A 97 4.92 -12.86 -3.84
CA LEU A 97 3.84 -13.38 -4.68
C LEU A 97 4.42 -14.30 -5.77
N PRO A 98 3.75 -15.43 -6.07
CA PRO A 98 4.25 -16.36 -7.06
C PRO A 98 4.26 -15.75 -8.47
N GLY A 99 5.39 -15.91 -9.14
CA GLY A 99 5.67 -15.41 -10.48
C GLY A 99 7.16 -15.16 -10.65
N THR A 100 7.64 -15.10 -11.90
CA THR A 100 9.06 -14.84 -12.20
C THR A 100 9.34 -13.40 -12.54
N TRP A 101 8.36 -12.70 -13.12
CA TRP A 101 8.45 -11.29 -13.49
C TRP A 101 7.10 -10.63 -13.26
N GLY A 102 7.05 -9.62 -12.45
CA GLY A 102 5.77 -8.96 -12.20
C GLY A 102 5.84 -7.86 -11.16
N GLU A 103 4.78 -7.09 -11.10
CA GLU A 103 4.61 -6.01 -10.13
C GLU A 103 3.23 -6.10 -9.47
N GLY A 104 3.19 -5.82 -8.18
CA GLY A 104 1.96 -5.56 -7.46
C GLY A 104 1.61 -4.08 -7.58
N GLU A 105 0.51 -3.77 -8.25
CA GLU A 105 0.11 -2.39 -8.58
C GLU A 105 -0.86 -1.80 -7.56
N ALA A 106 -1.76 -2.62 -7.04
CA ALA A 106 -2.80 -2.18 -6.11
C ALA A 106 -3.09 -3.25 -5.07
N ILE A 107 -3.52 -2.83 -3.89
CA ILE A 107 -3.86 -3.73 -2.79
C ILE A 107 -5.24 -3.37 -2.21
N ALA A 108 -6.02 -4.40 -1.89
CA ALA A 108 -7.28 -4.29 -1.19
C ALA A 108 -7.39 -5.36 -0.12
N VAL A 109 -8.13 -5.07 0.93
CA VAL A 109 -8.37 -6.01 2.04
C VAL A 109 -9.87 -6.05 2.32
N ASP A 110 -10.41 -7.27 2.42
CA ASP A 110 -11.79 -7.52 2.81
C ASP A 110 -11.82 -8.58 3.92
N GLY A 111 -12.09 -8.14 5.13
CA GLY A 111 -11.94 -8.99 6.32
C GLY A 111 -10.48 -9.46 6.49
N ASP A 112 -10.29 -10.78 6.40
CA ASP A 112 -8.97 -11.42 6.46
C ASP A 112 -8.36 -11.70 5.07
N ASP A 113 -9.11 -11.41 4.00
CA ASP A 113 -8.66 -11.64 2.63
C ASP A 113 -7.87 -10.46 2.09
N VAL A 114 -6.65 -10.74 1.59
CA VAL A 114 -5.76 -9.76 0.93
C VAL A 114 -5.76 -10.01 -0.57
N TYR A 115 -6.02 -8.95 -1.33
CA TYR A 115 -6.02 -8.96 -2.79
C TYR A 115 -4.93 -8.01 -3.29
N VAL A 116 -4.04 -8.50 -4.13
CA VAL A 116 -3.06 -7.68 -4.85
C VAL A 116 -3.35 -7.81 -6.34
N ALA A 117 -3.62 -6.70 -7.00
CA ALA A 117 -3.73 -6.67 -8.46
C ALA A 117 -2.41 -6.26 -9.09
N GLY A 118 -2.11 -6.76 -10.26
CA GLY A 118 -0.89 -6.44 -10.96
C GLY A 118 -0.72 -7.21 -12.26
N TRP A 119 0.52 -7.38 -12.68
CA TRP A 119 0.86 -8.11 -13.88
C TRP A 119 1.99 -9.11 -13.64
N PHE A 120 2.05 -10.10 -14.50
CA PHE A 120 2.99 -11.20 -14.48
C PHE A 120 3.25 -11.68 -15.91
N ASP A 121 4.49 -11.78 -16.36
CA ASP A 121 4.88 -12.30 -17.68
C ASP A 121 4.03 -11.76 -18.84
N ASN A 122 3.80 -10.47 -18.94
CA ASN A 122 2.96 -9.82 -19.95
C ASN A 122 1.43 -10.06 -19.83
N GLY A 123 0.96 -10.64 -18.73
CA GLY A 123 -0.47 -10.86 -18.47
C GLY A 123 -0.96 -10.13 -17.23
N SER A 124 -2.21 -9.65 -17.26
CA SER A 124 -2.85 -9.11 -16.06
C SER A 124 -3.31 -10.23 -15.15
N CYS A 125 -3.11 -10.07 -13.86
CA CYS A 125 -3.51 -11.02 -12.84
C CYS A 125 -3.88 -10.31 -11.54
N TYR A 126 -4.37 -11.08 -10.60
CA TYR A 126 -4.40 -10.70 -9.20
C TYR A 126 -4.02 -11.91 -8.34
N TRP A 127 -3.60 -11.63 -7.13
CA TRP A 127 -3.34 -12.64 -6.11
C TRP A 127 -4.35 -12.45 -4.99
N LYS A 128 -4.98 -13.55 -4.57
CA LYS A 128 -5.80 -13.61 -3.37
C LYS A 128 -5.08 -14.46 -2.34
N ASN A 129 -4.72 -13.88 -1.19
CA ASN A 129 -3.98 -14.57 -0.12
C ASN A 129 -2.74 -15.31 -0.64
N GLY A 130 -1.99 -14.68 -1.56
CA GLY A 130 -0.81 -15.27 -2.19
C GLY A 130 -1.08 -16.23 -3.35
N SER A 131 -2.32 -16.59 -3.65
CA SER A 131 -2.68 -17.47 -4.77
C SER A 131 -2.97 -16.65 -6.02
N LYS A 132 -2.24 -16.91 -7.12
CA LYS A 132 -2.37 -16.19 -8.39
C LYS A 132 -3.60 -16.60 -9.18
N ILE A 133 -4.32 -15.62 -9.72
CA ILE A 133 -5.47 -15.78 -10.60
C ILE A 133 -5.23 -14.93 -11.86
N ASN A 134 -5.15 -15.57 -13.03
CA ASN A 134 -4.95 -14.89 -14.30
C ASN A 134 -6.25 -14.24 -14.78
N LEU A 135 -6.17 -12.98 -15.22
CA LEU A 135 -7.29 -12.23 -15.80
C LEU A 135 -7.26 -12.26 -17.33
N THR A 136 -6.06 -12.37 -17.91
CA THR A 136 -5.89 -12.54 -19.35
C THR A 136 -5.42 -13.95 -19.65
N THR A 137 -6.14 -14.65 -20.53
CA THR A 137 -5.60 -15.83 -21.19
C THR A 137 -4.80 -15.34 -22.38
N ASN A 138 -3.51 -15.70 -22.48
CA ASN A 138 -2.77 -15.51 -23.71
C ASN A 138 -3.60 -16.16 -24.83
N ARG A 139 -4.13 -15.36 -25.74
CA ARG A 139 -4.60 -15.90 -27.00
C ARG A 139 -3.35 -16.25 -27.76
N ASP A 140 -3.02 -17.54 -27.78
CA ASP A 140 -2.09 -18.07 -28.75
C ASP A 140 -2.65 -17.71 -30.14
N SER A 141 -1.91 -16.87 -30.82
CA SER A 141 -2.15 -16.51 -32.22
C SER A 141 -1.24 -17.33 -33.11
#